data_5d3fb78425cc98080af9f47b14b7f794
#
_entry.id   5d3fb78425cc98080af9f47b14b7f794
#
_cell.length_a   1.000
_cell.length_b   1.000
_cell.length_c   1.000
_cell.angle_alpha   90.00
_cell.angle_beta   90.00
_cell.angle_gamma   90.00
#
_symmetry.space_group_name_H-M   'P 1'
#
loop_
_entity.id
_entity.type
_entity.pdbx_description
1 polymer ?
#
loop_
_entity_poly.entity_id
_entity_poly.type
_entity_poly.pdbx_seq_one_letter_code
_entity_poly.pdbx_strand_id
1 'polypeptide(L)'
;MSCRAGFVWESPQHFNRYIEECGLACELVTPYMLAAPFYRGSFSCLIVPTGFANPAYSHLLPALRASASRIQKFVESGGNLLIFGAAIDRADAYDWLPFPVTYHHDIHPRKFECTGPLQAGSIVEDFDPSCIECDGTFPSHGGDAAGTAEGHAVLIEKKIGNGTIIVTSIHEFPSRAFLKSFCAAGTQTLF
;
A
#
# COMPACT_ATOMS: atom_id res chain seq x y z
N MET A 1 -15.96 4.13 -16.39
CA MET A 1 -15.79 5.09 -15.26
C MET A 1 -14.30 5.21 -14.98
N SER A 2 -13.78 6.43 -14.75
CA SER A 2 -12.37 6.64 -14.41
C SER A 2 -12.14 6.09 -12.99
N CYS A 3 -11.15 5.20 -12.81
CA CYS A 3 -10.74 4.74 -11.48
C CYS A 3 -10.26 5.92 -10.64
N ARG A 4 -10.66 5.96 -9.37
CA ARG A 4 -10.31 7.01 -8.43
C ARG A 4 -9.48 6.45 -7.28
N ALA A 5 -8.23 6.90 -7.19
CA ALA A 5 -7.31 6.57 -6.13
C ALA A 5 -7.35 7.63 -5.01
N GLY A 6 -7.36 7.22 -3.77
CA GLY A 6 -7.10 8.08 -2.61
C GLY A 6 -5.64 7.93 -2.19
N PHE A 7 -4.86 8.98 -2.33
CA PHE A 7 -3.48 9.03 -1.87
C PHE A 7 -3.43 9.57 -0.45
N VAL A 8 -3.03 8.72 0.50
CA VAL A 8 -3.13 9.01 1.93
C VAL A 8 -1.82 9.61 2.44
N TRP A 9 -1.74 10.95 2.52
CA TRP A 9 -0.58 11.68 3.00
C TRP A 9 -0.93 13.08 3.50
N GLU A 10 0.01 13.77 4.14
CA GLU A 10 -0.21 15.11 4.70
C GLU A 10 -0.32 16.22 3.66
N SER A 11 0.41 16.06 2.55
CA SER A 11 0.51 17.03 1.46
C SER A 11 0.75 16.34 0.12
N PRO A 12 0.51 17.03 -1.02
CA PRO A 12 0.81 16.47 -2.34
C PRO A 12 2.29 16.08 -2.47
N GLN A 13 2.54 14.93 -3.10
CA GLN A 13 3.86 14.35 -3.34
C GLN A 13 4.08 14.12 -4.84
N HIS A 14 5.31 13.83 -5.25
CA HIS A 14 5.60 13.39 -6.62
C HIS A 14 4.79 12.15 -7.02
N PHE A 15 4.50 11.28 -6.06
CA PHE A 15 3.72 10.07 -6.29
C PHE A 15 2.27 10.39 -6.71
N ASN A 16 1.63 11.48 -6.22
CA ASN A 16 0.33 11.89 -6.72
C ASN A 16 0.34 12.14 -8.23
N ARG A 17 1.35 12.90 -8.71
CA ARG A 17 1.51 13.16 -10.15
C ARG A 17 1.74 11.90 -10.95
N TYR A 18 2.58 10.99 -10.43
CA TYR A 18 2.82 9.72 -11.07
C TYR A 18 1.52 8.90 -11.24
N ILE A 19 0.67 8.84 -10.21
CA ILE A 19 -0.64 8.19 -10.28
C ILE A 19 -1.52 8.84 -11.36
N GLU A 20 -1.56 10.17 -11.44
CA GLU A 20 -2.29 10.92 -12.46
C GLU A 20 -1.73 10.67 -13.88
N GLU A 21 -0.41 10.63 -14.03
CA GLU A 21 0.27 10.28 -15.29
C GLU A 21 0.00 8.84 -15.73
N CYS A 22 -0.35 7.95 -14.80
CA CYS A 22 -0.87 6.62 -15.10
C CYS A 22 -2.32 6.66 -15.64
N GLY A 23 -2.97 7.84 -15.70
CA GLY A 23 -4.34 8.00 -16.18
C GLY A 23 -5.41 7.69 -15.14
N LEU A 24 -5.05 7.69 -13.86
CA LEU A 24 -5.96 7.52 -12.73
C LEU A 24 -6.33 8.89 -12.13
N ALA A 25 -7.59 9.07 -11.74
CA ALA A 25 -7.95 10.21 -10.91
C ALA A 25 -7.37 10.01 -9.52
N CYS A 26 -6.61 11.00 -9.00
CA CYS A 26 -5.96 10.92 -7.70
C CYS A 26 -6.46 12.04 -6.78
N GLU A 27 -6.90 11.68 -5.57
CA GLU A 27 -7.31 12.63 -4.54
C GLU A 27 -6.42 12.47 -3.31
N LEU A 28 -5.91 13.60 -2.79
CA LEU A 28 -5.19 13.61 -1.53
C LEU A 28 -6.16 13.40 -0.37
N VAL A 29 -5.90 12.39 0.45
CA VAL A 29 -6.62 12.10 1.70
C VAL A 29 -5.69 12.39 2.87
N THR A 30 -5.88 13.54 3.52
CA THR A 30 -5.02 13.93 4.65
C THR A 30 -5.32 13.11 5.92
N PRO A 31 -4.39 13.05 6.91
CA PRO A 31 -4.66 12.39 8.19
C PRO A 31 -5.93 12.89 8.88
N TYR A 32 -6.23 14.19 8.78
CA TYR A 32 -7.46 14.77 9.32
C TYR A 32 -8.72 14.27 8.59
N MET A 33 -8.68 14.18 7.26
CA MET A 33 -9.78 13.61 6.47
C MET A 33 -9.94 12.12 6.79
N LEU A 34 -8.82 11.39 6.85
CA LEU A 34 -8.83 9.97 7.17
C LEU A 34 -9.47 9.70 8.53
N ALA A 35 -9.12 10.45 9.57
CA ALA A 35 -9.65 10.29 10.91
C ALA A 35 -11.06 10.87 11.11
N ALA A 36 -11.52 11.75 10.20
CA ALA A 36 -12.82 12.41 10.34
C ALA A 36 -13.99 11.43 10.14
N PRO A 37 -14.87 11.23 11.12
CA PRO A 37 -15.96 10.24 11.03
C PRO A 37 -17.02 10.59 9.98
N PHE A 38 -17.06 11.85 9.54
CA PHE A 38 -17.99 12.35 8.54
C PHE A 38 -17.40 12.47 7.13
N TYR A 39 -16.11 12.21 6.97
CA TYR A 39 -15.50 12.20 5.63
C TYR A 39 -16.10 11.07 4.79
N ARG A 40 -16.43 11.40 3.54
CA ARG A 40 -17.06 10.50 2.57
C ARG A 40 -16.32 10.57 1.24
N GLY A 41 -15.11 10.04 1.21
CA GLY A 41 -14.39 9.78 -0.04
C GLY A 41 -14.95 8.55 -0.74
N SER A 42 -14.96 8.53 -2.05
CA SER A 42 -15.35 7.36 -2.84
C SER A 42 -14.21 6.97 -3.76
N PHE A 43 -13.60 5.81 -3.50
CA PHE A 43 -12.36 5.37 -4.14
C PHE A 43 -12.46 3.91 -4.61
N SER A 44 -11.71 3.57 -5.67
CA SER A 44 -11.46 2.18 -6.05
C SER A 44 -10.25 1.62 -5.30
N CYS A 45 -9.27 2.47 -4.97
CA CYS A 45 -8.14 2.07 -4.14
C CYS A 45 -7.68 3.22 -3.23
N LEU A 46 -7.09 2.84 -2.09
CA LEU A 46 -6.31 3.74 -1.22
C LEU A 46 -4.84 3.36 -1.32
N ILE A 47 -3.96 4.36 -1.33
CA ILE A 47 -2.51 4.19 -1.42
C ILE A 47 -1.87 4.90 -0.23
N VAL A 48 -1.17 4.13 0.61
CA VAL A 48 -0.41 4.61 1.77
C VAL A 48 1.08 4.53 1.43
N PRO A 49 1.77 5.64 1.17
CA PRO A 49 3.15 5.64 0.71
C PRO A 49 4.16 5.30 1.82
N THR A 50 5.41 5.09 1.43
CA THR A 50 6.55 4.83 2.31
C THR A 50 6.69 5.91 3.39
N GLY A 51 7.05 5.48 4.61
CA GLY A 51 7.33 6.38 5.73
C GLY A 51 6.11 6.75 6.56
N PHE A 52 4.95 6.16 6.31
CA PHE A 52 3.70 6.47 7.00
C PHE A 52 3.76 6.30 8.53
N ALA A 53 4.64 5.44 9.04
CA ALA A 53 4.81 5.16 10.46
C ALA A 53 6.01 5.86 11.11
N ASN A 54 6.86 6.52 10.31
CA ASN A 54 8.03 7.24 10.80
C ASN A 54 7.64 8.69 11.16
N PRO A 55 7.69 9.08 12.45
CA PRO A 55 7.28 10.42 12.88
C PRO A 55 8.17 11.54 12.34
N ALA A 56 9.35 11.22 11.80
CA ALA A 56 10.18 12.21 11.11
C ALA A 56 9.63 12.60 9.72
N TYR A 57 8.77 11.77 9.13
CA TYR A 57 8.20 11.98 7.79
C TYR A 57 6.70 12.28 7.82
N SER A 58 5.97 11.69 8.78
CA SER A 58 4.50 11.73 8.78
C SER A 58 3.90 11.52 10.17
N HIS A 59 2.72 12.12 10.40
CA HIS A 59 1.86 11.85 11.56
C HIS A 59 0.66 10.96 11.18
N LEU A 60 0.81 10.15 10.13
CA LEU A 60 -0.28 9.39 9.53
C LEU A 60 -0.70 8.17 10.38
N LEU A 61 0.23 7.51 11.08
CA LEU A 61 -0.05 6.29 11.82
C LEU A 61 -1.19 6.41 12.84
N PRO A 62 -1.30 7.49 13.67
CA PRO A 62 -2.44 7.67 14.55
C PRO A 62 -3.79 7.74 13.82
N ALA A 63 -3.83 8.37 12.64
CA ALA A 63 -5.03 8.48 11.83
C ALA A 63 -5.43 7.13 11.19
N LEU A 64 -4.46 6.33 10.74
CA LEU A 64 -4.67 4.97 10.26
C LEU A 64 -5.28 4.09 11.35
N ARG A 65 -4.75 4.14 12.57
CA ARG A 65 -5.28 3.43 13.74
C ARG A 65 -6.71 3.85 14.09
N ALA A 66 -6.97 5.15 14.13
CA ALA A 66 -8.30 5.68 14.39
C ALA A 66 -9.32 5.26 13.32
N SER A 67 -8.86 4.96 12.12
CA SER A 67 -9.68 4.60 10.95
C SER A 67 -9.66 3.11 10.62
N ALA A 68 -8.99 2.28 11.40
CA ALA A 68 -8.76 0.86 11.11
C ALA A 68 -10.05 0.11 10.71
N SER A 69 -11.12 0.26 11.48
CA SER A 69 -12.41 -0.37 11.17
C SER A 69 -13.06 0.13 9.88
N ARG A 70 -12.85 1.41 9.52
CA ARG A 70 -13.36 1.98 8.26
C ARG A 70 -12.54 1.49 7.08
N ILE A 71 -11.22 1.41 7.24
CA ILE A 71 -10.32 0.85 6.23
C ILE A 71 -10.69 -0.62 5.97
N GLN A 72 -10.90 -1.40 7.03
CA GLN A 72 -11.32 -2.79 6.88
C GLN A 72 -12.65 -2.90 6.11
N LYS A 73 -13.68 -2.13 6.49
CA LYS A 73 -14.97 -2.11 5.79
C LYS A 73 -14.86 -1.68 4.33
N PHE A 74 -14.00 -0.69 4.05
CA PHE A 74 -13.70 -0.25 2.69
C PHE A 74 -13.18 -1.40 1.83
N VAL A 75 -12.21 -2.17 2.34
CA VAL A 75 -11.66 -3.33 1.62
C VAL A 75 -12.68 -4.46 1.53
N GLU A 76 -13.39 -4.79 2.61
CA GLU A 76 -14.45 -5.80 2.60
C GLU A 76 -15.53 -5.52 1.54
N SER A 77 -15.82 -4.24 1.30
CA SER A 77 -16.81 -3.78 0.31
C SER A 77 -16.26 -3.74 -1.13
N GLY A 78 -15.00 -4.07 -1.35
CA GLY A 78 -14.38 -4.19 -2.67
C GLY A 78 -13.37 -3.12 -3.03
N GLY A 79 -13.09 -2.14 -2.15
CA GLY A 79 -11.97 -1.21 -2.34
C GLY A 79 -10.63 -1.93 -2.17
N ASN A 80 -9.62 -1.53 -2.91
CA ASN A 80 -8.27 -2.07 -2.78
C ASN A 80 -7.37 -1.17 -1.93
N LEU A 81 -6.37 -1.74 -1.25
CA LEU A 81 -5.45 -1.00 -0.39
C LEU A 81 -4.00 -1.38 -0.72
N LEU A 82 -3.20 -0.40 -1.11
CA LEU A 82 -1.75 -0.54 -1.37
C LEU A 82 -0.98 0.21 -0.28
N ILE A 83 -0.08 -0.48 0.41
CA ILE A 83 0.68 0.05 1.53
C ILE A 83 2.16 -0.19 1.28
N PHE A 84 2.97 0.85 1.44
CA PHE A 84 4.42 0.79 1.32
C PHE A 84 5.11 0.63 2.67
N GLY A 85 6.45 0.62 2.68
CA GLY A 85 7.28 0.43 3.85
C GLY A 85 7.04 1.48 4.95
N ALA A 86 7.14 1.05 6.20
CA ALA A 86 6.98 1.94 7.36
C ALA A 86 8.16 2.92 7.54
N ALA A 87 9.33 2.62 6.95
CA ALA A 87 10.60 3.36 7.04
C ALA A 87 11.08 3.61 8.49
N ILE A 88 10.79 2.66 9.37
CA ILE A 88 11.22 2.65 10.78
C ILE A 88 11.03 1.26 11.38
N ASP A 89 11.99 0.80 12.20
CA ASP A 89 11.82 -0.40 13.04
C ASP A 89 10.81 -0.12 14.16
N ARG A 90 9.59 -0.56 13.90
CA ARG A 90 8.49 -0.37 14.82
C ARG A 90 7.54 -1.56 14.75
N ALA A 91 7.47 -2.33 15.83
CA ALA A 91 6.70 -3.57 15.88
C ALA A 91 5.19 -3.39 15.64
N ASP A 92 4.66 -2.20 15.98
CA ASP A 92 3.25 -1.84 15.87
C ASP A 92 2.92 -0.96 14.66
N ALA A 93 3.82 -0.86 13.66
CA ALA A 93 3.60 -0.01 12.48
C ALA A 93 2.37 -0.42 11.66
N TYR A 94 2.03 -1.71 11.66
CA TYR A 94 0.94 -2.29 10.86
C TYR A 94 -0.22 -2.82 11.72
N ASP A 95 -0.32 -2.45 13.01
CA ASP A 95 -1.36 -2.93 13.95
C ASP A 95 -2.79 -2.51 13.61
N TRP A 96 -2.94 -1.56 12.69
CA TRP A 96 -4.21 -1.10 12.14
C TRP A 96 -4.77 -1.96 11.00
N LEU A 97 -3.97 -2.93 10.51
CA LEU A 97 -4.41 -3.88 9.48
C LEU A 97 -5.26 -5.01 10.08
N PRO A 98 -6.19 -5.61 9.31
CA PRO A 98 -7.03 -6.71 9.77
C PRO A 98 -6.30 -8.06 9.85
N PHE A 99 -4.98 -8.08 9.67
CA PHE A 99 -4.12 -9.26 9.80
C PHE A 99 -2.72 -8.83 10.28
N PRO A 100 -1.99 -9.73 10.96
CA PRO A 100 -0.68 -9.39 11.51
C PRO A 100 0.36 -9.19 10.41
N VAL A 101 1.18 -8.16 10.56
CA VAL A 101 2.36 -7.89 9.73
C VAL A 101 3.47 -7.38 10.66
N THR A 102 4.61 -8.07 10.65
CA THR A 102 5.84 -7.62 11.31
C THR A 102 6.79 -7.05 10.26
N TYR A 103 7.40 -5.92 10.55
CA TYR A 103 8.30 -5.23 9.64
C TYR A 103 9.67 -5.02 10.27
N HIS A 104 10.71 -5.26 9.50
CA HIS A 104 12.10 -4.93 9.83
C HIS A 104 12.61 -3.93 8.79
N HIS A 105 13.05 -2.76 9.27
CA HIS A 105 13.56 -1.68 8.41
C HIS A 105 15.02 -1.91 8.09
N ASP A 106 15.34 -2.08 6.81
CA ASP A 106 16.70 -2.27 6.32
C ASP A 106 16.74 -1.92 4.83
N ILE A 107 17.18 -0.70 4.51
CA ILE A 107 17.14 -0.15 3.16
C ILE A 107 18.37 -0.52 2.35
N HIS A 108 18.20 -1.34 1.33
CA HIS A 108 19.21 -1.61 0.31
C HIS A 108 18.63 -2.30 -0.93
N PRO A 109 19.36 -2.27 -2.06
CA PRO A 109 18.99 -3.02 -3.25
C PRO A 109 19.03 -4.53 -3.02
N ARG A 110 18.00 -5.24 -3.51
CA ARG A 110 17.85 -6.69 -3.35
C ARG A 110 17.47 -7.35 -4.66
N LYS A 111 17.83 -8.62 -4.81
CA LYS A 111 17.27 -9.46 -5.88
C LYS A 111 15.84 -9.84 -5.50
N PHE A 112 14.90 -9.41 -6.32
CA PHE A 112 13.48 -9.74 -6.16
C PHE A 112 13.17 -11.07 -6.84
N GLU A 113 12.42 -11.91 -6.17
CA GLU A 113 11.91 -13.19 -6.68
C GLU A 113 10.39 -13.24 -6.54
N CYS A 114 9.68 -13.30 -7.67
CA CYS A 114 8.24 -13.47 -7.67
C CYS A 114 7.88 -14.88 -7.20
N THR A 115 6.98 -15.01 -6.22
CA THR A 115 6.67 -16.28 -5.57
C THR A 115 5.36 -16.92 -6.02
N GLY A 116 4.72 -16.41 -7.08
CA GLY A 116 3.52 -17.02 -7.61
C GLY A 116 2.72 -16.15 -8.59
N PRO A 117 1.60 -16.64 -9.10
CA PRO A 117 0.75 -15.93 -10.06
C PRO A 117 -0.15 -14.87 -9.40
N LEU A 118 0.28 -14.29 -8.27
CA LEU A 118 -0.48 -13.25 -7.56
C LEU A 118 -0.39 -11.92 -8.32
N GLN A 119 -1.48 -11.15 -8.26
CA GLN A 119 -1.57 -9.84 -8.94
C GLN A 119 -0.46 -8.88 -8.50
N ALA A 120 -0.09 -8.95 -7.22
CA ALA A 120 0.95 -8.08 -6.66
C ALA A 120 2.30 -8.18 -7.37
N GLY A 121 2.69 -9.36 -7.88
CA GLY A 121 3.99 -9.57 -8.53
C GLY A 121 4.28 -8.65 -9.70
N SER A 122 3.26 -8.14 -10.38
CA SER A 122 3.43 -7.18 -11.49
C SER A 122 3.83 -5.76 -11.05
N ILE A 123 3.93 -5.49 -9.75
CA ILE A 123 4.32 -4.19 -9.19
C ILE A 123 5.70 -3.72 -9.68
N VAL A 124 6.61 -4.67 -9.95
CA VAL A 124 8.00 -4.43 -10.40
C VAL A 124 8.20 -4.70 -11.89
N GLU A 125 7.15 -4.85 -12.68
CA GLU A 125 7.25 -5.24 -14.11
C GLU A 125 8.11 -4.29 -14.95
N ASP A 126 8.19 -3.01 -14.58
CA ASP A 126 8.97 -2.00 -15.29
C ASP A 126 10.43 -1.90 -14.79
N PHE A 127 10.88 -2.74 -13.85
CA PHE A 127 12.18 -2.65 -13.19
C PHE A 127 13.03 -3.91 -13.40
N ASP A 128 14.35 -3.75 -13.20
CA ASP A 128 15.29 -4.89 -13.18
C ASP A 128 15.11 -5.68 -11.86
N PRO A 129 14.58 -6.90 -11.89
CA PRO A 129 14.34 -7.67 -10.69
C PRO A 129 15.63 -8.08 -9.96
N SER A 130 16.80 -7.95 -10.58
CA SER A 130 18.08 -8.25 -9.95
C SER A 130 18.54 -7.19 -8.95
N CYS A 131 17.93 -5.98 -8.99
CA CYS A 131 18.35 -4.83 -8.19
C CYS A 131 17.15 -3.93 -7.86
N ILE A 132 16.22 -4.41 -7.03
CA ILE A 132 15.08 -3.65 -6.53
C ILE A 132 15.43 -3.05 -5.17
N GLU A 133 15.29 -1.73 -5.01
CA GLU A 133 15.44 -1.10 -3.71
C GLU A 133 14.25 -1.45 -2.81
N CYS A 134 14.55 -1.99 -1.63
CA CYS A 134 13.55 -2.30 -0.61
C CYS A 134 13.85 -1.54 0.68
N ASP A 135 12.81 -0.97 1.31
CA ASP A 135 12.91 -0.30 2.60
C ASP A 135 13.11 -1.26 3.78
N GLY A 136 12.92 -2.54 3.56
CA GLY A 136 12.99 -3.56 4.59
C GLY A 136 12.34 -4.87 4.17
N THR A 137 12.02 -5.70 5.15
CA THR A 137 11.39 -7.01 4.95
C THR A 137 10.23 -7.25 5.91
N PHE A 138 9.43 -8.28 5.62
CA PHE A 138 8.31 -8.72 6.47
C PHE A 138 8.60 -10.13 7.03
N PRO A 139 9.29 -10.23 8.21
CA PRO A 139 9.67 -11.53 8.80
C PRO A 139 8.49 -12.42 9.17
N SER A 140 7.34 -11.82 9.49
CA SER A 140 6.09 -12.55 9.80
C SER A 140 4.89 -11.79 9.27
N HIS A 141 3.95 -12.51 8.65
CA HIS A 141 2.75 -11.91 8.08
C HIS A 141 1.60 -12.92 7.95
N GLY A 142 0.36 -12.41 7.97
CA GLY A 142 -0.87 -13.19 7.80
C GLY A 142 -1.44 -13.22 6.38
N GLY A 143 -0.70 -12.70 5.39
CA GLY A 143 -1.04 -12.74 3.96
C GLY A 143 -0.22 -13.77 3.20
N ASP A 144 -0.39 -13.81 1.88
CA ASP A 144 0.37 -14.66 0.97
C ASP A 144 1.57 -13.86 0.43
N ALA A 145 2.79 -14.44 0.50
CA ALA A 145 3.96 -13.80 -0.08
C ALA A 145 3.86 -13.83 -1.61
N ALA A 146 3.78 -12.65 -2.22
CA ALA A 146 3.78 -12.48 -3.67
C ALA A 146 5.17 -12.22 -4.23
N GLY A 147 6.10 -11.78 -3.38
CA GLY A 147 7.49 -11.58 -3.74
C GLY A 147 8.40 -11.64 -2.51
N THR A 148 9.58 -12.20 -2.75
CA THR A 148 10.62 -12.33 -1.72
C THR A 148 11.93 -11.71 -2.20
N ALA A 149 12.76 -11.35 -1.24
CA ALA A 149 14.13 -10.96 -1.46
C ALA A 149 14.98 -11.58 -0.35
N GLU A 150 16.07 -12.25 -0.73
CA GLU A 150 16.97 -12.93 0.23
C GLU A 150 16.23 -13.89 1.18
N GLY A 151 15.16 -14.54 0.69
CA GLY A 151 14.36 -15.49 1.47
C GLY A 151 13.32 -14.88 2.41
N HIS A 152 13.20 -13.53 2.44
CA HIS A 152 12.20 -12.82 3.24
C HIS A 152 11.13 -12.20 2.36
N ALA A 153 9.88 -12.14 2.84
CA ALA A 153 8.81 -11.47 2.12
C ALA A 153 9.09 -9.95 2.05
N VAL A 154 8.96 -9.37 0.85
CA VAL A 154 9.01 -7.93 0.57
C VAL A 154 7.73 -7.44 -0.09
N LEU A 155 6.87 -8.38 -0.48
CA LEU A 155 5.58 -8.13 -1.11
C LEU A 155 4.58 -9.18 -0.63
N ILE A 156 3.47 -8.71 -0.05
CA ILE A 156 2.42 -9.53 0.55
C ILE A 156 1.09 -9.16 -0.09
N GLU A 157 0.29 -10.15 -0.45
CA GLU A 157 -1.09 -9.97 -0.90
C GLU A 157 -2.05 -10.65 0.09
N LYS A 158 -3.17 -10.00 0.40
CA LYS A 158 -4.25 -10.56 1.22
C LYS A 158 -5.61 -10.15 0.70
N LYS A 159 -6.45 -11.11 0.38
CA LYS A 159 -7.86 -10.86 0.09
C LYS A 159 -8.67 -10.72 1.37
N ILE A 160 -9.49 -9.65 1.43
CA ILE A 160 -10.38 -9.37 2.55
C ILE A 160 -11.76 -9.02 1.98
N GLY A 161 -12.74 -9.89 2.16
CA GLY A 161 -14.05 -9.73 1.53
C GLY A 161 -13.93 -9.67 -0.01
N ASN A 162 -14.40 -8.58 -0.61
CA ASN A 162 -14.36 -8.37 -2.06
C ASN A 162 -13.13 -7.58 -2.54
N GLY A 163 -12.30 -7.06 -1.64
CA GLY A 163 -11.12 -6.27 -1.97
C GLY A 163 -9.81 -7.00 -1.67
N THR A 164 -8.72 -6.33 -1.98
CA THR A 164 -7.35 -6.84 -1.83
C THR A 164 -6.48 -5.82 -1.11
N ILE A 165 -5.72 -6.28 -0.13
CA ILE A 165 -4.65 -5.51 0.51
C ILE A 165 -3.32 -6.00 -0.04
N ILE A 166 -2.49 -5.08 -0.51
CA ILE A 166 -1.09 -5.32 -0.86
C ILE A 166 -0.22 -4.51 0.08
N VAL A 167 0.74 -5.18 0.73
CA VAL A 167 1.77 -4.56 1.57
C VAL A 167 3.12 -4.82 0.92
N THR A 168 3.89 -3.77 0.68
CA THR A 168 5.20 -3.87 0.05
C THR A 168 6.24 -3.03 0.76
N SER A 169 7.49 -3.51 0.79
CA SER A 169 8.66 -2.73 1.19
C SER A 169 9.48 -2.24 0.00
N ILE A 170 9.02 -2.50 -1.23
CA ILE A 170 9.65 -2.00 -2.45
C ILE A 170 9.57 -0.48 -2.46
N HIS A 171 10.72 0.19 -2.59
CA HIS A 171 10.83 1.65 -2.55
C HIS A 171 10.47 2.30 -3.89
N GLU A 172 10.61 1.57 -4.97
CA GLU A 172 10.30 2.02 -6.33
C GLU A 172 8.82 2.37 -6.51
N PHE A 173 8.52 3.28 -7.43
CA PHE A 173 7.14 3.50 -7.82
C PHE A 173 6.61 2.25 -8.52
N PRO A 174 5.36 1.85 -8.26
CA PRO A 174 4.77 0.68 -8.91
C PRO A 174 4.75 0.82 -10.42
N SER A 175 4.82 -0.30 -11.15
CA SER A 175 4.64 -0.26 -12.60
C SER A 175 3.31 0.40 -12.99
N ARG A 176 3.30 1.09 -14.13
CA ARG A 176 2.09 1.77 -14.63
C ARG A 176 0.95 0.78 -14.90
N ALA A 177 1.30 -0.40 -15.42
CA ALA A 177 0.33 -1.46 -15.70
C ALA A 177 -0.28 -1.98 -14.40
N PHE A 178 0.54 -2.22 -13.38
CA PHE A 178 0.07 -2.63 -12.05
C PHE A 178 -0.90 -1.63 -11.45
N LEU A 179 -0.54 -0.34 -11.37
CA LEU A 179 -1.41 0.68 -10.77
C LEU A 179 -2.78 0.75 -11.46
N LYS A 180 -2.80 0.70 -12.81
CA LYS A 180 -4.04 0.70 -13.58
C LYS A 180 -4.89 -0.53 -13.29
N SER A 181 -4.30 -1.72 -13.34
CA SER A 181 -5.02 -2.98 -13.12
C SER A 181 -5.50 -3.11 -11.68
N PHE A 182 -4.68 -2.74 -10.70
CA PHE A 182 -5.01 -2.78 -9.28
C PHE A 182 -6.15 -1.83 -8.92
N CYS A 183 -6.11 -0.59 -9.45
CA CYS A 183 -7.18 0.36 -9.26
C CYS A 183 -8.48 -0.08 -9.99
N ALA A 184 -8.35 -0.62 -11.21
CA ALA A 184 -9.51 -1.09 -11.99
C ALA A 184 -10.17 -2.35 -11.39
N ALA A 185 -9.40 -3.21 -10.72
CA ALA A 185 -9.91 -4.39 -10.02
C ALA A 185 -10.73 -4.03 -8.77
N GLY A 186 -10.49 -2.87 -8.18
CA GLY A 186 -11.24 -2.38 -7.03
C GLY A 186 -12.61 -1.83 -7.42
N THR A 187 -13.61 -2.09 -6.60
CA THR A 187 -14.93 -1.46 -6.70
C THR A 187 -14.89 -0.08 -6.07
N GLN A 188 -15.38 0.94 -6.78
CA GLN A 188 -15.49 2.28 -6.21
C GLN A 188 -16.52 2.25 -5.07
N THR A 189 -16.04 2.42 -3.85
CA THR A 189 -16.82 2.35 -2.63
C THR A 189 -16.52 3.50 -1.68
N LEU A 190 -17.42 3.73 -0.73
CA LEU A 190 -17.25 4.78 0.27
C LEU A 190 -16.19 4.37 1.30
N PHE A 191 -15.34 5.35 1.58
CA PHE A 191 -14.40 5.30 2.70
C PHE A 191 -14.90 6.19 3.86
#